data_bce7b16963fd83fbef283c307f27a532
#
_entry.id   bce7b16963fd83fbef283c307f27a532
#
_cell.length_a   1.000
_cell.length_b   1.000
_cell.length_c   1.000
_cell.angle_alpha   90.00
_cell.angle_beta   90.00
_cell.angle_gamma   90.00
#
_symmetry.space_group_name_H-M   'P 1'
#
loop_
_entity.id
_entity.type
_entity.pdbx_description
1 polymer ?
#
loop_
_entity_poly.entity_id
_entity_poly.type
_entity_poly.pdbx_seq_one_letter_code
_entity_poly.pdbx_strand_id
1 'polypeptide(L)'
;GLKGKRVAVIGENCYQWAVSYLAVACGTGIVVPLDRELNAEELKNQIIRAEVSGVLFAKKHETVFKQIKEDGDTPLQVLVNFNTDEETDGVCSFSQLIEEGKKLIESGNREFLDAEIIYDEMGILLFTSGTTGKAKGVMLSHKNIVTELMVAPTIFTLNPWDRYLSILPLHPTYECTCGFLM
;
A
#
# COMPACT_ATOMS: atom_id res chain seq x y z
N GLY A 1 -9.00 3.79 -12.91
CA GLY A 1 -9.95 4.21 -12.00
C GLY A 1 -9.82 3.84 -10.53
N LEU A 2 -8.63 4.02 -9.88
CA LEU A 2 -8.46 3.73 -8.45
C LEU A 2 -8.56 4.97 -7.54
N LYS A 3 -8.83 6.16 -8.10
CA LYS A 3 -8.93 7.41 -7.32
C LYS A 3 -10.05 7.32 -6.26
N GLY A 4 -9.70 7.60 -5.00
CA GLY A 4 -10.60 7.49 -3.84
C GLY A 4 -10.94 6.06 -3.42
N LYS A 5 -10.33 5.04 -4.04
CA LYS A 5 -10.56 3.64 -3.71
C LYS A 5 -9.55 3.14 -2.69
N ARG A 6 -9.84 1.96 -2.12
CA ARG A 6 -8.91 1.23 -1.24
C ARG A 6 -8.04 0.34 -2.10
N VAL A 7 -6.72 0.50 -1.93
CA VAL A 7 -5.71 -0.19 -2.73
C VAL A 7 -4.75 -0.92 -1.80
N ALA A 8 -4.65 -2.22 -1.96
CA ALA A 8 -3.77 -3.04 -1.15
C ALA A 8 -2.34 -3.05 -1.70
N VAL A 9 -1.37 -3.15 -0.79
CA VAL A 9 0.05 -3.33 -1.10
C VAL A 9 0.59 -4.50 -0.30
N ILE A 10 1.21 -5.49 -0.98
CA ILE A 10 1.71 -6.70 -0.34
C ILE A 10 3.00 -7.20 -1.01
N GLY A 11 4.00 -7.50 -0.20
CA GLY A 11 5.28 -8.02 -0.66
C GLY A 11 6.39 -7.88 0.36
N GLU A 12 7.60 -8.19 -0.07
CA GLU A 12 8.83 -7.95 0.67
C GLU A 12 9.11 -6.44 0.77
N ASN A 13 9.96 -6.04 1.73
CA ASN A 13 10.50 -4.69 1.79
C ASN A 13 11.32 -4.42 0.51
N CYS A 14 10.79 -3.60 -0.39
CA CYS A 14 11.43 -3.28 -1.66
C CYS A 14 10.99 -1.90 -2.16
N TYR A 15 11.70 -1.40 -3.16
CA TYR A 15 11.39 -0.13 -3.81
C TYR A 15 9.94 -0.06 -4.30
N GLN A 16 9.46 -1.12 -4.95
CA GLN A 16 8.10 -1.17 -5.50
C GLN A 16 7.04 -1.07 -4.41
N TRP A 17 7.27 -1.72 -3.26
CA TRP A 17 6.37 -1.62 -2.12
C TRP A 17 6.31 -0.18 -1.59
N ALA A 18 7.46 0.44 -1.37
CA ALA A 18 7.57 1.80 -0.84
C ALA A 18 6.89 2.83 -1.77
N VAL A 19 7.19 2.76 -3.07
CA VAL A 19 6.58 3.66 -4.07
C VAL A 19 5.07 3.43 -4.15
N SER A 20 4.60 2.18 -4.14
CA SER A 20 3.17 1.87 -4.16
C SER A 20 2.44 2.42 -2.95
N TYR A 21 3.01 2.27 -1.77
CA TYR A 21 2.44 2.82 -0.53
C TYR A 21 2.25 4.34 -0.62
N LEU A 22 3.31 5.06 -1.00
CA LEU A 22 3.24 6.52 -1.13
C LEU A 22 2.32 6.96 -2.27
N ALA A 23 2.36 6.30 -3.42
CA ALA A 23 1.49 6.62 -4.54
C ALA A 23 0.00 6.49 -4.17
N VAL A 24 -0.36 5.50 -3.37
CA VAL A 24 -1.74 5.35 -2.92
C VAL A 24 -2.07 6.37 -1.84
N ALA A 25 -1.26 6.47 -0.78
CA ALA A 25 -1.54 7.34 0.36
C ALA A 25 -1.49 8.84 0.02
N CYS A 26 -0.62 9.25 -0.94
CA CYS A 26 -0.39 10.65 -1.24
C CYS A 26 -1.19 11.20 -2.45
N GLY A 27 -2.21 10.50 -2.93
CA GLY A 27 -3.00 11.08 -4.03
C GLY A 27 -3.94 10.13 -4.77
N THR A 28 -3.81 8.80 -4.56
CA THR A 28 -4.72 7.86 -5.23
C THR A 28 -5.92 7.52 -4.36
N GLY A 29 -5.72 7.17 -3.08
CA GLY A 29 -6.83 6.74 -2.23
C GLY A 29 -6.37 6.26 -0.86
N ILE A 30 -6.96 5.18 -0.35
CA ILE A 30 -6.67 4.63 0.96
C ILE A 30 -5.76 3.41 0.78
N VAL A 31 -4.57 3.45 1.37
CA VAL A 31 -3.64 2.31 1.32
C VAL A 31 -4.00 1.24 2.34
N VAL A 32 -3.96 -0.01 1.92
CA VAL A 32 -4.24 -1.20 2.75
C VAL A 32 -3.00 -2.11 2.71
N PRO A 33 -2.00 -1.89 3.60
CA PRO A 33 -0.86 -2.78 3.68
C PRO A 33 -1.29 -4.14 4.21
N LEU A 34 -0.97 -5.21 3.47
CA LEU A 34 -1.31 -6.59 3.84
C LEU A 34 -0.07 -7.36 4.27
N ASP A 35 -0.25 -8.26 5.22
CA ASP A 35 0.79 -9.18 5.65
C ASP A 35 1.07 -10.22 4.56
N ARG A 36 2.32 -10.30 4.12
CA ARG A 36 2.79 -11.22 3.09
C ARG A 36 2.77 -12.71 3.48
N GLU A 37 2.64 -12.98 4.77
CA GLU A 37 2.62 -14.36 5.30
C GLU A 37 1.19 -14.93 5.44
N LEU A 38 0.16 -14.14 5.13
CA LEU A 38 -1.22 -14.59 5.16
C LEU A 38 -1.49 -15.65 4.08
N ASN A 39 -2.31 -16.62 4.41
CA ASN A 39 -2.81 -17.61 3.46
C ASN A 39 -3.90 -17.00 2.53
N ALA A 40 -4.28 -17.75 1.50
CA ALA A 40 -5.23 -17.29 0.47
C ALA A 40 -6.61 -16.92 1.04
N GLU A 41 -7.11 -17.68 2.01
CA GLU A 41 -8.41 -17.44 2.64
C GLU A 41 -8.38 -16.15 3.47
N GLU A 42 -7.34 -15.93 4.25
CA GLU A 42 -7.15 -14.72 5.03
C GLU A 42 -7.00 -13.50 4.15
N LEU A 43 -6.22 -13.58 3.05
CA LEU A 43 -6.08 -12.52 2.07
C LEU A 43 -7.43 -12.17 1.44
N LYS A 44 -8.19 -13.16 0.98
CA LYS A 44 -9.55 -12.97 0.43
C LYS A 44 -10.46 -12.28 1.44
N ASN A 45 -10.46 -12.74 2.68
CA ASN A 45 -11.27 -12.15 3.76
C ASN A 45 -10.90 -10.68 4.01
N GLN A 46 -9.61 -10.32 3.97
CA GLN A 46 -9.18 -8.93 4.15
C GLN A 46 -9.55 -8.07 2.94
N ILE A 47 -9.41 -8.58 1.70
CA ILE A 47 -9.84 -7.91 0.47
C ILE A 47 -11.34 -7.57 0.52
N ILE A 48 -12.18 -8.53 0.92
CA ILE A 48 -13.63 -8.31 1.05
C ILE A 48 -13.93 -7.26 2.13
N ARG A 49 -13.39 -7.45 3.33
CA ARG A 49 -13.68 -6.57 4.48
C ARG A 49 -13.15 -5.15 4.32
N ALA A 50 -12.03 -5.00 3.64
CA ALA A 50 -11.48 -3.68 3.30
C ALA A 50 -12.06 -3.11 2.01
N GLU A 51 -12.93 -3.84 1.30
CA GLU A 51 -13.48 -3.42 0.00
C GLU A 51 -12.37 -2.97 -0.98
N VAL A 52 -11.31 -3.74 -1.07
CA VAL A 52 -10.13 -3.42 -1.90
C VAL A 52 -10.48 -3.52 -3.37
N SER A 53 -10.24 -2.43 -4.11
CA SER A 53 -10.50 -2.36 -5.55
C SER A 53 -9.27 -2.63 -6.43
N GLY A 54 -8.08 -2.50 -5.87
CA GLY A 54 -6.82 -2.79 -6.57
C GLY A 54 -5.76 -3.34 -5.62
N VAL A 55 -4.83 -4.14 -6.13
CA VAL A 55 -3.71 -4.66 -5.35
C VAL A 55 -2.41 -4.58 -6.15
N LEU A 56 -1.35 -4.08 -5.48
CA LEU A 56 0.02 -4.09 -5.98
C LEU A 56 0.80 -5.14 -5.16
N PHE A 57 1.41 -6.10 -5.83
CA PHE A 57 1.91 -7.30 -5.16
C PHE A 57 3.22 -7.84 -5.73
N ALA A 58 3.99 -8.54 -4.89
CA ALA A 58 5.13 -9.32 -5.30
C ALA A 58 4.68 -10.61 -6.01
N LYS A 59 5.45 -11.05 -7.01
CA LYS A 59 5.14 -12.17 -7.93
C LYS A 59 4.59 -13.43 -7.24
N LYS A 60 5.07 -13.75 -6.05
CA LYS A 60 4.61 -14.95 -5.30
C LYS A 60 3.11 -14.95 -5.00
N HIS A 61 2.47 -13.79 -5.00
CA HIS A 61 1.03 -13.66 -4.69
C HIS A 61 0.14 -13.63 -5.94
N GLU A 62 0.71 -13.68 -7.15
CA GLU A 62 -0.04 -13.51 -8.41
C GLU A 62 -1.18 -14.51 -8.55
N THR A 63 -0.90 -15.80 -8.34
CA THR A 63 -1.91 -16.87 -8.49
C THR A 63 -3.10 -16.64 -7.53
N VAL A 64 -2.82 -16.24 -6.29
CA VAL A 64 -3.86 -16.01 -5.28
C VAL A 64 -4.75 -14.83 -5.68
N PHE A 65 -4.17 -13.71 -6.11
CA PHE A 65 -4.98 -12.54 -6.47
C PHE A 65 -5.71 -12.69 -7.80
N LYS A 66 -5.15 -13.44 -8.78
CA LYS A 66 -5.89 -13.84 -9.97
C LYS A 66 -7.13 -14.65 -9.58
N GLN A 67 -6.97 -15.65 -8.72
CA GLN A 67 -8.09 -16.47 -8.25
C GLN A 67 -9.15 -15.65 -7.51
N ILE A 68 -8.74 -14.77 -6.58
CA ILE A 68 -9.67 -13.89 -5.84
C ILE A 68 -10.47 -12.99 -6.80
N LYS A 69 -9.83 -12.48 -7.85
CA LYS A 69 -10.50 -11.67 -8.87
C LYS A 69 -11.47 -12.50 -9.72
N GLU A 70 -11.06 -13.69 -10.13
CA GLU A 70 -11.88 -14.62 -10.95
C GLU A 70 -13.11 -15.13 -10.19
N ASP A 71 -13.02 -15.35 -8.89
CA ASP A 71 -14.14 -15.75 -8.04
C ASP A 71 -15.32 -14.76 -8.11
N GLY A 72 -15.05 -13.47 -8.41
CA GLY A 72 -16.07 -12.47 -8.70
C GLY A 72 -16.93 -12.02 -7.50
N ASP A 73 -16.60 -12.46 -6.31
CA ASP A 73 -17.29 -12.11 -5.05
C ASP A 73 -16.63 -10.98 -4.26
N THR A 74 -15.66 -10.31 -4.88
CA THR A 74 -14.91 -9.18 -4.31
C THR A 74 -14.95 -7.96 -5.22
N PRO A 75 -14.73 -6.73 -4.69
CA PRO A 75 -14.63 -5.53 -5.53
C PRO A 75 -13.27 -5.39 -6.26
N LEU A 76 -12.40 -6.40 -6.19
CA LEU A 76 -11.06 -6.39 -6.75
C LEU A 76 -11.08 -6.37 -8.29
N GLN A 77 -10.57 -5.30 -8.89
CA GLN A 77 -10.57 -5.07 -10.32
C GLN A 77 -9.17 -4.98 -10.92
N VAL A 78 -8.24 -4.33 -10.22
CA VAL A 78 -6.92 -4.00 -10.73
C VAL A 78 -5.86 -4.82 -10.02
N LEU A 79 -5.04 -5.52 -10.81
CA LEU A 79 -3.90 -6.31 -10.36
C LEU A 79 -2.62 -5.70 -10.92
N VAL A 80 -1.62 -5.42 -10.06
CA VAL A 80 -0.32 -4.89 -10.47
C VAL A 80 0.78 -5.75 -9.88
N ASN A 81 1.60 -6.35 -10.70
CA ASN A 81 2.73 -7.16 -10.27
C ASN A 81 4.02 -6.33 -10.25
N PHE A 82 4.78 -6.41 -9.13
CA PHE A 82 6.05 -5.72 -8.95
C PHE A 82 7.17 -6.21 -9.86
N ASN A 83 7.11 -7.46 -10.30
CA ASN A 83 8.22 -8.20 -10.87
C ASN A 83 8.00 -8.60 -12.34
N THR A 84 6.98 -8.07 -13.00
CA THR A 84 6.76 -8.28 -14.43
C THR A 84 7.11 -7.03 -15.21
N ASP A 85 7.68 -7.21 -16.41
CA ASP A 85 8.06 -6.10 -17.28
C ASP A 85 6.93 -5.71 -18.25
N GLU A 86 5.98 -6.63 -18.50
CA GLU A 86 4.87 -6.43 -19.41
C GLU A 86 3.54 -6.85 -18.77
N GLU A 87 2.46 -6.21 -19.23
CA GLU A 87 1.11 -6.63 -18.88
C GLU A 87 0.81 -8.00 -19.46
N THR A 88 0.30 -8.90 -18.65
CA THR A 88 -0.04 -10.26 -19.06
C THR A 88 -1.30 -10.72 -18.32
N ASP A 89 -2.25 -11.30 -19.06
CA ASP A 89 -3.47 -11.89 -18.49
C ASP A 89 -4.26 -10.93 -17.56
N GLY A 90 -4.33 -9.64 -17.92
CA GLY A 90 -5.03 -8.63 -17.13
C GLY A 90 -4.36 -8.27 -15.80
N VAL A 91 -3.05 -8.57 -15.68
CA VAL A 91 -2.17 -8.12 -14.59
C VAL A 91 -1.23 -7.06 -15.16
N CYS A 92 -1.34 -5.84 -14.66
CA CYS A 92 -0.49 -4.72 -15.07
C CYS A 92 0.94 -4.89 -14.54
N SER A 93 1.89 -4.38 -15.29
CA SER A 93 3.28 -4.29 -14.87
C SER A 93 3.54 -3.01 -14.07
N PHE A 94 4.21 -3.13 -12.92
CA PHE A 94 4.64 -1.97 -12.13
C PHE A 94 5.60 -1.07 -12.92
N SER A 95 6.56 -1.65 -13.66
CA SER A 95 7.52 -0.89 -14.46
C SER A 95 6.83 -0.09 -15.58
N GLN A 96 5.83 -0.68 -16.24
CA GLN A 96 5.05 0.04 -17.26
C GLN A 96 4.26 1.20 -16.65
N LEU A 97 3.65 1.03 -15.48
CA LEU A 97 2.94 2.12 -14.79
C LEU A 97 3.88 3.27 -14.43
N ILE A 98 5.13 2.99 -14.04
CA ILE A 98 6.14 4.03 -13.80
C ILE A 98 6.46 4.79 -15.09
N GLU A 99 6.67 4.10 -16.20
CA GLU A 99 6.96 4.74 -17.49
C GLU A 99 5.76 5.56 -18.03
N GLU A 100 4.55 5.08 -17.87
CA GLU A 100 3.34 5.83 -18.20
C GLU A 100 3.19 7.08 -17.32
N GLY A 101 3.44 6.94 -16.02
CA GLY A 101 3.44 8.07 -15.08
C GLY A 101 4.46 9.15 -15.46
N LYS A 102 5.67 8.78 -15.85
CA LYS A 102 6.68 9.73 -16.35
C LYS A 102 6.17 10.48 -17.59
N LYS A 103 5.62 9.78 -18.58
CA LYS A 103 5.06 10.41 -19.79
C LYS A 103 3.92 11.37 -19.46
N LEU A 104 3.06 11.03 -18.49
CA LEU A 104 1.99 11.92 -18.05
C LEU A 104 2.55 13.21 -17.43
N ILE A 105 3.56 13.11 -16.56
CA ILE A 105 4.22 14.28 -15.96
C ILE A 105 4.89 15.12 -17.04
N GLU A 106 5.63 14.53 -17.96
CA GLU A 106 6.30 15.21 -19.07
C GLU A 106 5.30 15.93 -20.01
N SER A 107 4.09 15.38 -20.16
CA SER A 107 3.00 16.04 -20.91
C SER A 107 2.30 17.17 -20.16
N GLY A 108 2.72 17.47 -18.92
CA GLY A 108 2.16 18.52 -18.09
C GLY A 108 0.97 18.08 -17.22
N ASN A 109 0.68 16.78 -17.12
CA ASN A 109 -0.33 16.29 -16.20
C ASN A 109 0.12 16.51 -14.75
N ARG A 110 -0.72 17.14 -13.95
CA ARG A 110 -0.45 17.47 -12.54
C ARG A 110 -1.47 16.87 -11.58
N GLU A 111 -2.34 16.00 -12.05
CA GLU A 111 -3.46 15.48 -11.25
C GLU A 111 -3.00 14.86 -9.92
N PHE A 112 -1.88 14.12 -9.93
CA PHE A 112 -1.30 13.55 -8.73
C PHE A 112 -0.60 14.60 -7.85
N LEU A 113 0.16 15.50 -8.47
CA LEU A 113 0.91 16.54 -7.76
C LEU A 113 0.00 17.56 -7.07
N ASP A 114 -1.16 17.83 -7.68
CA ASP A 114 -2.15 18.77 -7.19
C ASP A 114 -3.28 18.07 -6.40
N ALA A 115 -3.12 16.77 -6.09
CA ALA A 115 -4.09 16.02 -5.31
C ALA A 115 -4.22 16.60 -3.90
N GLU A 116 -5.45 16.93 -3.50
CA GLU A 116 -5.72 17.42 -2.15
C GLU A 116 -5.75 16.25 -1.16
N ILE A 117 -4.94 16.36 -0.11
CA ILE A 117 -4.92 15.42 1.01
C ILE A 117 -5.75 16.00 2.15
N ILE A 118 -6.88 15.37 2.45
CA ILE A 118 -7.72 15.79 3.56
C ILE A 118 -7.19 15.18 4.85
N TYR A 119 -6.63 16.03 5.69
CA TYR A 119 -5.80 15.67 6.84
C TYR A 119 -6.48 14.77 7.86
N ASP A 120 -7.76 14.99 8.11
CA ASP A 120 -8.56 14.24 9.09
C ASP A 120 -9.28 13.01 8.49
N GLU A 121 -9.22 12.81 7.15
CA GLU A 121 -9.80 11.63 6.52
C GLU A 121 -8.88 10.41 6.61
N MET A 122 -9.49 9.22 6.50
CA MET A 122 -8.76 7.94 6.48
C MET A 122 -7.86 7.86 5.26
N GLY A 123 -6.55 7.73 5.48
CA GLY A 123 -5.56 7.47 4.44
C GLY A 123 -5.02 6.04 4.45
N ILE A 124 -5.11 5.35 5.59
CA ILE A 124 -4.54 4.03 5.81
C ILE A 124 -5.53 3.13 6.53
N LEU A 125 -5.68 1.90 6.06
CA LEU A 125 -6.46 0.86 6.73
C LEU A 125 -5.56 -0.34 7.02
N LEU A 126 -5.22 -0.55 8.30
CA LEU A 126 -4.36 -1.63 8.77
C LEU A 126 -5.16 -2.77 9.35
N PHE A 127 -4.70 -4.00 9.13
CA PHE A 127 -5.21 -5.16 9.85
C PHE A 127 -4.26 -5.55 10.98
N THR A 128 -4.82 -5.74 12.18
CA THR A 128 -4.07 -6.23 13.35
C THR A 128 -4.62 -7.59 13.78
N SER A 129 -3.75 -8.45 14.33
CA SER A 129 -4.17 -9.70 14.96
C SER A 129 -5.06 -9.38 16.15
N GLY A 130 -6.36 -9.56 15.99
CA GLY A 130 -7.30 -9.34 17.10
C GLY A 130 -7.18 -10.42 18.18
N THR A 131 -7.34 -10.02 19.44
CA THR A 131 -7.39 -10.96 20.59
C THR A 131 -8.50 -12.00 20.48
N THR A 132 -9.47 -11.81 19.59
CA THR A 132 -10.62 -12.67 19.34
C THR A 132 -10.44 -13.61 18.13
N GLY A 133 -9.23 -13.74 17.58
CA GLY A 133 -8.90 -14.62 16.46
C GLY A 133 -9.26 -14.06 15.07
N LYS A 134 -10.03 -12.97 14.99
CA LYS A 134 -10.30 -12.27 13.71
C LYS A 134 -9.53 -10.98 13.63
N ALA A 135 -8.79 -10.77 12.55
CA ALA A 135 -8.08 -9.52 12.31
C ALA A 135 -9.02 -8.31 12.40
N LYS A 136 -8.61 -7.24 13.05
CA LYS A 136 -9.36 -5.98 13.15
C LYS A 136 -8.79 -4.95 12.20
N GLY A 137 -9.66 -4.24 11.48
CA GLY A 137 -9.25 -3.10 10.64
C GLY A 137 -9.12 -1.84 11.50
N VAL A 138 -7.93 -1.27 11.54
CA VAL A 138 -7.61 0.00 12.19
C VAL A 138 -7.57 1.09 11.13
N MET A 139 -8.43 2.08 11.28
CA MET A 139 -8.52 3.23 10.38
C MET A 139 -7.63 4.35 10.90
N LEU A 140 -6.67 4.78 10.09
CA LEU A 140 -5.75 5.86 10.42
C LEU A 140 -5.92 7.01 9.43
N SER A 141 -6.06 8.23 9.95
CA SER A 141 -6.02 9.44 9.12
C SER A 141 -4.57 9.84 8.81
N HIS A 142 -4.39 10.72 7.82
CA HIS A 142 -3.09 11.34 7.57
C HIS A 142 -2.56 12.06 8.80
N LYS A 143 -3.46 12.70 9.58
CA LYS A 143 -3.13 13.36 10.84
C LYS A 143 -2.52 12.42 11.87
N ASN A 144 -3.06 11.20 12.00
CA ASN A 144 -2.50 10.22 12.93
C ASN A 144 -1.04 9.92 12.59
N ILE A 145 -0.75 9.64 11.32
CA ILE A 145 0.62 9.32 10.86
C ILE A 145 1.55 10.52 11.01
N VAL A 146 1.15 11.69 10.54
CA VAL A 146 1.98 12.91 10.62
C VAL A 146 2.27 13.29 12.08
N THR A 147 1.27 13.17 12.97
CA THR A 147 1.48 13.42 14.39
C THR A 147 2.55 12.50 14.98
N GLU A 148 2.50 11.21 14.65
CA GLU A 148 3.50 10.24 15.10
C GLU A 148 4.89 10.58 14.56
N LEU A 149 5.00 10.91 13.26
CA LEU A 149 6.25 11.33 12.63
C LEU A 149 6.84 12.61 13.25
N MET A 150 6.01 13.50 13.76
CA MET A 150 6.48 14.72 14.44
C MET A 150 6.89 14.48 15.88
N VAL A 151 6.22 13.55 16.57
CA VAL A 151 6.48 13.28 18.00
C VAL A 151 7.66 12.33 18.19
N ALA A 152 7.78 11.28 17.39
CA ALA A 152 8.82 10.26 17.56
C ALA A 152 10.26 10.84 17.60
N PRO A 153 10.66 11.78 16.72
CA PRO A 153 11.99 12.39 16.77
C PRO A 153 12.26 13.24 18.02
N THR A 154 11.23 13.60 18.77
CA THR A 154 11.43 14.35 20.04
C THR A 154 11.87 13.44 21.19
N ILE A 155 11.67 12.12 21.06
CA ILE A 155 12.01 11.13 22.09
C ILE A 155 13.46 10.67 21.95
N PHE A 156 13.97 10.60 20.72
CA PHE A 156 15.36 10.25 20.42
C PHE A 156 15.94 11.17 19.35
N THR A 157 17.20 11.52 19.51
CA THR A 157 17.88 12.40 18.54
C THR A 157 18.23 11.62 17.29
N LEU A 158 17.71 12.09 16.13
CA LEU A 158 18.06 11.58 14.81
C LEU A 158 18.98 12.60 14.10
N ASN A 159 20.05 12.11 13.48
CA ASN A 159 20.99 12.90 12.74
C ASN A 159 21.04 12.46 11.26
N PRO A 160 21.36 13.35 10.30
CA PRO A 160 21.42 13.01 8.87
C PRO A 160 22.45 11.94 8.49
N TRP A 161 23.40 11.63 9.37
CA TRP A 161 24.43 10.61 9.19
C TRP A 161 24.12 9.29 9.91
N ASP A 162 23.02 9.22 10.64
CA ASP A 162 22.60 7.97 11.27
C ASP A 162 22.21 6.94 10.21
N ARG A 163 22.44 5.68 10.51
CA ARG A 163 22.08 4.56 9.64
C ARG A 163 21.09 3.69 10.37
N TYR A 164 19.93 3.50 9.77
CA TYR A 164 18.87 2.65 10.30
C TYR A 164 18.90 1.29 9.60
N LEU A 165 18.80 0.21 10.37
CA LEU A 165 18.68 -1.14 9.84
C LEU A 165 17.21 -1.55 9.76
N SER A 166 16.64 -1.52 8.57
CA SER A 166 15.26 -1.94 8.29
C SER A 166 15.22 -3.44 8.01
N ILE A 167 14.79 -4.23 8.99
CA ILE A 167 14.66 -5.70 8.88
C ILE A 167 13.24 -6.20 9.16
N LEU A 168 12.41 -5.40 9.81
CA LEU A 168 11.02 -5.75 10.07
C LEU A 168 10.17 -5.53 8.82
N PRO A 169 9.06 -6.29 8.66
CA PRO A 169 8.12 -6.04 7.57
C PRO A 169 7.55 -4.63 7.61
N LEU A 170 7.34 -4.01 6.43
CA LEU A 170 6.78 -2.66 6.34
C LEU A 170 5.25 -2.61 6.54
N HIS A 171 4.53 -3.73 6.39
CA HIS A 171 3.08 -3.73 6.52
C HIS A 171 2.55 -3.36 7.92
N PRO A 172 3.22 -3.69 9.06
CA PRO A 172 2.84 -3.16 10.37
C PRO A 172 3.29 -1.70 10.53
N THR A 173 2.63 -0.99 11.44
CA THR A 173 2.88 0.44 11.68
C THR A 173 4.30 0.79 12.11
N TYR A 174 4.92 -0.02 12.96
CA TYR A 174 6.21 0.34 13.57
C TYR A 174 7.30 0.57 12.52
N GLU A 175 7.59 -0.42 11.69
CA GLU A 175 8.64 -0.30 10.67
C GLU A 175 8.25 0.69 9.57
N CYS A 176 6.98 0.73 9.20
CA CYS A 176 6.50 1.72 8.24
C CYS A 176 6.72 3.15 8.75
N THR A 177 6.40 3.42 10.00
CA THR A 177 6.53 4.76 10.58
C THR A 177 7.97 5.11 10.92
N CYS A 178 8.66 4.26 11.70
CA CYS A 178 9.98 4.58 12.24
C CYS A 178 11.14 4.24 11.29
N GLY A 179 10.94 3.29 10.37
CA GLY A 179 11.99 2.84 9.44
C GLY A 179 11.87 3.37 8.02
N PHE A 180 10.65 3.70 7.58
CA PHE A 180 10.40 4.12 6.21
C PHE A 180 9.93 5.57 6.07
N LEU A 181 8.97 6.01 6.88
CA LEU A 181 8.40 7.35 6.75
C LEU A 181 9.19 8.42 7.53
N MET A 182 9.95 8.04 8.56
CA MET A 182 10.79 8.94 9.38
C MET A 182 12.19 9.09 8.80
#